data_856d3c8a068881e06d9398f8a30ae2a2
#
_entry.id   856d3c8a068881e06d9398f8a30ae2a2
#
_cell.length_a   1.000
_cell.length_b   1.000
_cell.length_c   1.000
_cell.angle_alpha   90.00
_cell.angle_beta   90.00
_cell.angle_gamma   90.00
#
_symmetry.space_group_name_H-M   'P 1'
#
loop_
_entity.id
_entity.type
_entity.pdbx_description
1 polymer ?
#
loop_
_entity_poly.entity_id
_entity_poly.type
_entity_poly.pdbx_seq_one_letter_code
_entity_poly.pdbx_strand_id
1 'polypeptide(L)'
;MKTLLCSLFAACFLTGILAVAQQATPVSETTPVQTQPHGRKKRVAIFDFDYGTVATSSAALFGTQVDVGKGISDLLVKYLVKDGTYSVIERQQIDRILKEQNFSNSDRANPTSAAKIGKLLGVDAIIVGAITEFGNETKNTGVGGAGGGFGGFGLGGFHHSKSKAIVALDARLVDIDTAEILGVADGKGESSRESTSLLGGGGNWHGFGAGGVDFGSSDFQNTIIGEAVKAAVEQLSSGVIADAPKLSARTITVNGLIAAVDSGQIILNVGAKMGLKVGDQLSAERVTKEIKDPATGQVIRRLASPIGVLRVTDVDDISSVCVAVSGSGFKVGDAVKTVTQ
;
A
#
# COMPACT_ATOMS: atom_id res chain seq x y z
N MET A 1 -53.40 58.56 -4.56
CA MET A 1 -53.91 59.63 -3.68
C MET A 1 -52.76 59.86 -2.68
N LYS A 2 -52.08 60.96 -2.90
CA LYS A 2 -52.03 62.10 -1.97
C LYS A 2 -51.29 61.70 -0.68
N THR A 3 -50.26 62.30 -0.15
CA THR A 3 -49.65 63.65 -0.24
C THR A 3 -48.42 63.60 0.67
N LEU A 4 -47.23 64.05 0.27
CA LEU A 4 -46.70 65.39 0.52
C LEU A 4 -46.63 65.74 2.03
N LEU A 5 -45.53 66.04 2.61
CA LEU A 5 -44.81 67.33 2.69
C LEU A 5 -43.94 67.33 3.92
N CYS A 6 -42.71 67.61 3.79
CA CYS A 6 -42.02 68.86 4.03
C CYS A 6 -41.37 69.04 5.39
N SER A 7 -40.09 69.32 5.36
CA SER A 7 -39.44 70.52 5.92
C SER A 7 -39.04 70.44 7.39
N LEU A 8 -37.94 70.85 7.95
CA LEU A 8 -37.01 71.95 7.68
C LEU A 8 -35.90 71.96 8.74
N PHE A 9 -34.68 72.20 8.33
CA PHE A 9 -33.63 72.91 9.02
C PHE A 9 -33.43 72.80 10.57
N ALA A 10 -32.27 72.39 10.97
CA ALA A 10 -31.44 73.20 11.88
C ALA A 10 -29.96 72.74 11.82
N ALA A 11 -29.12 73.67 11.40
CA ALA A 11 -27.68 73.61 11.47
C ALA A 11 -27.20 73.75 12.92
N CYS A 12 -26.28 72.96 13.35
CA CYS A 12 -25.44 73.30 14.45
C CYS A 12 -24.02 72.80 14.24
N PHE A 13 -23.15 73.75 13.99
CA PHE A 13 -21.68 73.60 13.98
C PHE A 13 -21.24 73.18 15.36
N LEU A 14 -20.47 72.11 15.49
CA LEU A 14 -19.54 71.97 16.56
C LEU A 14 -18.28 71.21 16.08
N THR A 15 -17.22 71.91 16.12
CA THR A 15 -15.84 71.49 15.96
C THR A 15 -15.50 70.32 16.85
N GLY A 16 -14.89 69.25 16.32
CA GLY A 16 -14.45 68.18 17.19
C GLY A 16 -13.47 67.25 16.49
N ILE A 17 -12.21 67.48 16.69
CA ILE A 17 -11.11 66.54 16.90
C ILE A 17 -11.11 65.27 16.02
N LEU A 18 -10.25 65.29 15.03
CA LEU A 18 -9.79 64.08 14.33
C LEU A 18 -9.00 63.18 15.33
N ALA A 19 -9.64 62.15 15.86
CA ALA A 19 -8.95 61.02 16.43
C ALA A 19 -8.55 60.07 15.29
N VAL A 20 -7.27 60.07 14.94
CA VAL A 20 -6.68 59.06 14.08
C VAL A 20 -6.68 57.75 14.85
N ALA A 21 -7.68 56.91 14.61
CA ALA A 21 -7.66 55.54 15.06
C ALA A 21 -6.60 54.79 14.22
N GLN A 22 -5.43 54.53 14.79
CA GLN A 22 -4.48 53.59 14.29
C GLN A 22 -5.16 52.22 14.26
N GLN A 23 -5.54 51.77 13.04
CA GLN A 23 -5.91 50.38 12.79
C GLN A 23 -4.67 49.54 13.03
N ALA A 24 -4.62 48.85 14.17
CA ALA A 24 -3.71 47.74 14.38
C ALA A 24 -4.06 46.69 13.33
N THR A 25 -3.15 46.47 12.37
CA THR A 25 -3.22 45.34 11.46
C THR A 25 -3.23 44.05 12.31
N PRO A 26 -4.17 43.12 12.09
CA PRO A 26 -4.10 41.83 12.77
C PRO A 26 -2.81 41.15 12.32
N VAL A 27 -1.94 40.89 13.27
CA VAL A 27 -0.83 39.96 13.11
C VAL A 27 -1.45 38.65 12.67
N SER A 28 -1.20 38.25 11.42
CA SER A 28 -1.55 36.92 10.93
C SER A 28 -0.93 35.91 11.91
N GLU A 29 -1.76 35.29 12.74
CA GLU A 29 -1.38 34.09 13.45
C GLU A 29 -0.92 33.08 12.40
N THR A 30 0.38 32.88 12.34
CA THR A 30 0.99 31.81 11.57
C THR A 30 0.48 30.51 12.20
N THR A 31 -0.57 29.96 11.62
CA THR A 31 -1.02 28.60 11.93
C THR A 31 0.22 27.71 11.88
N PRO A 32 0.57 27.01 12.95
CA PRO A 32 1.70 26.09 12.89
C PRO A 32 1.37 25.08 11.79
N VAL A 33 2.17 25.08 10.73
CA VAL A 33 2.16 24.01 9.74
C VAL A 33 2.42 22.75 10.54
N GLN A 34 1.38 21.98 10.77
CA GLN A 34 1.50 20.64 11.31
C GLN A 34 2.25 19.84 10.25
N THR A 35 3.57 19.81 10.37
CA THR A 35 4.41 18.87 9.65
C THR A 35 4.06 17.52 10.26
N GLN A 36 3.05 16.87 9.65
CA GLN A 36 2.81 15.46 9.95
C GLN A 36 4.12 14.74 9.72
N PRO A 37 4.63 13.99 10.69
CA PRO A 37 5.81 13.17 10.46
C PRO A 37 5.46 12.26 9.29
N HIS A 38 6.17 12.42 8.18
CA HIS A 38 6.07 11.54 7.04
C HIS A 38 6.67 10.20 7.49
N GLY A 39 5.86 9.41 8.18
CA GLY A 39 6.19 8.04 8.50
C GLY A 39 6.63 7.35 7.20
N ARG A 40 7.72 6.59 7.26
CA ARG A 40 8.17 5.78 6.13
C ARG A 40 6.96 5.01 5.57
N LYS A 41 6.76 5.09 4.24
CA LYS A 41 5.73 4.26 3.58
C LYS A 41 5.93 2.80 3.98
N LYS A 42 4.85 2.15 4.33
CA LYS A 42 4.85 0.73 4.72
C LYS A 42 5.27 -0.12 3.53
N ARG A 43 6.29 -0.95 3.72
CA ARG A 43 6.85 -1.79 2.67
C ARG A 43 6.10 -3.11 2.64
N VAL A 44 5.60 -3.49 1.48
CA VAL A 44 4.88 -4.75 1.29
C VAL A 44 5.47 -5.56 0.14
N ALA A 45 5.42 -6.89 0.29
CA ALA A 45 5.66 -7.83 -0.80
C ALA A 45 4.33 -8.49 -1.18
N ILE A 46 4.10 -8.66 -2.47
CA ILE A 46 2.92 -9.34 -3.00
C ILE A 46 3.40 -10.64 -3.60
N PHE A 47 2.85 -11.76 -3.12
CA PHE A 47 3.14 -13.08 -3.66
C PHE A 47 2.15 -13.44 -4.76
N ASP A 48 2.52 -14.42 -5.59
CA ASP A 48 1.60 -14.98 -6.58
C ASP A 48 0.38 -15.54 -5.88
N PHE A 49 -0.77 -15.23 -6.45
CA PHE A 49 -2.02 -15.76 -5.96
C PHE A 49 -2.09 -17.26 -6.22
N ASP A 50 -2.50 -18.01 -5.20
CA ASP A 50 -2.80 -19.42 -5.38
C ASP A 50 -4.02 -19.57 -6.30
N TYR A 51 -3.87 -20.37 -7.34
CA TYR A 51 -4.94 -20.66 -8.31
C TYR A 51 -5.21 -22.16 -8.46
N GLY A 52 -4.73 -22.96 -7.51
CA GLY A 52 -4.93 -24.42 -7.53
C GLY A 52 -6.38 -24.83 -7.68
N THR A 53 -7.30 -24.12 -7.02
CA THR A 53 -8.75 -24.36 -7.07
C THR A 53 -9.32 -24.14 -8.47
N VAL A 54 -8.79 -23.19 -9.23
CA VAL A 54 -9.30 -22.77 -10.54
C VAL A 54 -8.40 -23.16 -11.71
N ALA A 55 -7.34 -23.94 -11.47
CA ALA A 55 -6.36 -24.32 -12.47
C ALA A 55 -6.99 -25.01 -13.70
N THR A 56 -7.94 -25.91 -13.48
CA THR A 56 -8.65 -26.61 -14.56
C THR A 56 -9.53 -25.66 -15.35
N SER A 57 -10.28 -24.78 -14.68
CA SER A 57 -11.16 -23.81 -15.34
C SER A 57 -10.37 -22.79 -16.16
N SER A 58 -9.26 -22.31 -15.63
CA SER A 58 -8.38 -21.37 -16.34
C SER A 58 -7.72 -22.04 -17.57
N ALA A 59 -7.23 -23.28 -17.42
CA ALA A 59 -6.66 -24.03 -18.56
C ALA A 59 -7.71 -24.31 -19.64
N ALA A 60 -8.94 -24.65 -19.28
CA ALA A 60 -10.02 -24.83 -20.22
C ALA A 60 -10.39 -23.53 -20.96
N LEU A 61 -10.34 -22.40 -20.25
CA LEU A 61 -10.64 -21.08 -20.81
C LEU A 61 -9.59 -20.63 -21.82
N PHE A 62 -8.31 -20.78 -21.46
CA PHE A 62 -7.19 -20.31 -22.30
C PHE A 62 -6.70 -21.33 -23.31
N GLY A 63 -7.17 -22.59 -23.24
CA GLY A 63 -6.69 -23.69 -24.09
C GLY A 63 -5.25 -24.11 -23.78
N THR A 64 -4.64 -23.55 -22.77
CA THR A 64 -3.28 -23.84 -22.29
C THR A 64 -3.15 -23.49 -20.82
N GLN A 65 -2.10 -24.02 -20.18
CA GLN A 65 -1.81 -23.61 -18.80
C GLN A 65 -1.23 -22.19 -18.77
N VAL A 66 -1.94 -21.30 -18.13
CA VAL A 66 -1.55 -19.89 -17.90
C VAL A 66 -1.40 -19.68 -16.40
N ASP A 67 -0.33 -19.00 -16.00
CA ASP A 67 -0.14 -18.61 -14.62
C ASP A 67 -1.02 -17.38 -14.30
N VAL A 68 -2.29 -17.65 -14.00
CA VAL A 68 -3.28 -16.60 -13.66
C VAL A 68 -2.95 -15.96 -12.34
N GLY A 69 -2.32 -16.69 -11.40
CA GLY A 69 -1.90 -16.17 -10.10
C GLY A 69 -0.88 -15.06 -10.23
N LYS A 70 0.11 -15.26 -11.10
CA LYS A 70 1.09 -14.25 -11.46
C LYS A 70 0.44 -13.03 -12.12
N GLY A 71 -0.43 -13.25 -13.10
CA GLY A 71 -1.07 -12.15 -13.83
C GLY A 71 -1.89 -11.25 -12.92
N ILE A 72 -2.61 -11.83 -11.96
CA ILE A 72 -3.41 -11.09 -10.97
C ILE A 72 -2.53 -10.34 -9.98
N SER A 73 -1.45 -10.96 -9.47
CA SER A 73 -0.51 -10.28 -8.58
C SER A 73 0.17 -9.09 -9.25
N ASP A 74 0.57 -9.21 -10.52
CA ASP A 74 1.18 -8.13 -11.30
C ASP A 74 0.20 -6.94 -11.49
N LEU A 75 -1.09 -7.22 -11.71
CA LEU A 75 -2.12 -6.19 -11.74
C LEU A 75 -2.29 -5.51 -10.38
N LEU A 76 -2.34 -6.28 -9.29
CA LEU A 76 -2.46 -5.71 -7.94
C LEU A 76 -1.25 -4.82 -7.60
N VAL A 77 -0.03 -5.24 -7.96
CA VAL A 77 1.18 -4.39 -7.84
C VAL A 77 0.96 -3.05 -8.54
N LYS A 78 0.47 -3.06 -9.79
CA LYS A 78 0.21 -1.84 -10.56
C LYS A 78 -0.76 -0.88 -9.84
N TYR A 79 -1.85 -1.41 -9.26
CA TYR A 79 -2.82 -0.60 -8.54
C TYR A 79 -2.25 -0.02 -7.25
N LEU A 80 -1.57 -0.83 -6.43
CA LEU A 80 -1.00 -0.38 -5.16
C LEU A 80 0.16 0.61 -5.34
N VAL A 81 1.00 0.43 -6.37
CA VAL A 81 2.06 1.39 -6.71
C VAL A 81 1.47 2.70 -7.19
N LYS A 82 0.40 2.67 -8.02
CA LYS A 82 -0.27 3.87 -8.51
C LYS A 82 -0.95 4.65 -7.38
N ASP A 83 -1.57 3.98 -6.43
CA ASP A 83 -2.19 4.60 -5.24
C ASP A 83 -1.12 5.25 -4.33
N GLY A 84 0.01 4.58 -4.14
CA GLY A 84 1.15 5.12 -3.39
C GLY A 84 1.07 5.02 -1.87
N THR A 85 0.05 4.36 -1.30
CA THR A 85 -0.08 4.08 0.13
C THR A 85 1.04 3.16 0.62
N TYR A 86 1.40 2.18 -0.21
CA TYR A 86 2.45 1.22 0.08
C TYR A 86 3.72 1.47 -0.75
N SER A 87 4.86 1.01 -0.23
CA SER A 87 6.09 0.80 -0.98
C SER A 87 6.18 -0.68 -1.34
N VAL A 88 5.87 -1.02 -2.59
CA VAL A 88 5.85 -2.41 -3.05
C VAL A 88 7.26 -2.86 -3.46
N ILE A 89 7.66 -4.06 -3.03
CA ILE A 89 8.96 -4.65 -3.36
C ILE A 89 8.89 -5.31 -4.74
N GLU A 90 9.96 -5.09 -5.52
CA GLU A 90 10.12 -5.65 -6.86
C GLU A 90 10.09 -7.18 -6.85
N ARG A 91 9.29 -7.75 -7.74
CA ARG A 91 9.07 -9.19 -7.84
C ARG A 91 10.35 -10.01 -8.08
N GLN A 92 11.26 -9.52 -8.91
CA GLN A 92 12.51 -10.22 -9.18
C GLN A 92 13.35 -10.45 -7.93
N GLN A 93 13.27 -9.56 -6.96
CA GLN A 93 13.93 -9.74 -5.67
C GLN A 93 13.28 -10.86 -4.85
N ILE A 94 11.93 -10.94 -4.89
CA ILE A 94 11.17 -12.00 -4.24
C ILE A 94 11.57 -13.36 -4.83
N ASP A 95 11.53 -13.49 -6.16
CA ASP A 95 11.84 -14.72 -6.85
C ASP A 95 13.29 -15.20 -6.61
N ARG A 96 14.24 -14.26 -6.53
CA ARG A 96 15.64 -14.58 -6.20
C ARG A 96 15.75 -15.22 -4.81
N ILE A 97 15.14 -14.59 -3.79
CA ILE A 97 15.19 -15.09 -2.41
C ILE A 97 14.48 -16.42 -2.27
N LEU A 98 13.33 -16.60 -2.94
CA LEU A 98 12.59 -17.85 -2.91
C LEU A 98 13.39 -19.01 -3.51
N LYS A 99 14.09 -18.76 -4.62
CA LYS A 99 14.98 -19.76 -5.25
C LYS A 99 16.18 -20.11 -4.36
N GLU A 100 16.82 -19.12 -3.75
CA GLU A 100 17.97 -19.32 -2.85
C GLU A 100 17.61 -20.11 -1.59
N GLN A 101 16.38 -19.95 -1.11
CA GLN A 101 15.90 -20.58 0.13
C GLN A 101 15.10 -21.88 -0.10
N ASN A 102 14.95 -22.34 -1.35
CA ASN A 102 14.15 -23.53 -1.70
C ASN A 102 12.68 -23.50 -1.24
N PHE A 103 12.07 -22.31 -1.16
CA PHE A 103 10.66 -22.20 -0.83
C PHE A 103 9.78 -22.66 -2.01
N SER A 104 8.77 -23.49 -1.70
CA SER A 104 7.77 -23.95 -2.66
C SER A 104 6.58 -22.98 -2.78
N ASN A 105 5.72 -23.21 -3.78
CA ASN A 105 4.51 -22.40 -3.94
C ASN A 105 3.55 -22.56 -2.75
N SER A 106 3.48 -23.76 -2.15
CA SER A 106 2.67 -24.01 -0.94
C SER A 106 3.15 -23.21 0.28
N ASP A 107 4.48 -22.93 0.38
CA ASP A 107 5.03 -22.12 1.45
C ASP A 107 4.59 -20.66 1.37
N ARG A 108 4.29 -20.17 0.17
CA ARG A 108 3.83 -18.79 -0.07
C ARG A 108 2.42 -18.56 0.48
N ALA A 109 1.55 -19.56 0.43
CA ALA A 109 0.18 -19.47 0.92
C ALA A 109 0.07 -19.61 2.45
N ASN A 110 1.12 -20.13 3.11
CA ASN A 110 1.14 -20.29 4.57
C ASN A 110 1.61 -18.99 5.25
N PRO A 111 0.82 -18.37 6.15
CA PRO A 111 1.18 -17.12 6.80
C PRO A 111 2.53 -17.14 7.54
N THR A 112 2.84 -18.25 8.22
CA THR A 112 4.10 -18.40 8.96
C THR A 112 5.31 -18.45 8.06
N SER A 113 5.24 -19.19 6.95
CA SER A 113 6.31 -19.27 5.95
C SER A 113 6.44 -17.94 5.20
N ALA A 114 5.34 -17.32 4.83
CA ALA A 114 5.29 -16.01 4.22
C ALA A 114 5.96 -14.94 5.10
N ALA A 115 5.69 -14.93 6.42
CA ALA A 115 6.32 -14.01 7.36
C ALA A 115 7.85 -14.18 7.41
N LYS A 116 8.37 -15.42 7.36
CA LYS A 116 9.81 -15.67 7.30
C LYS A 116 10.45 -15.09 6.04
N ILE A 117 9.79 -15.26 4.89
CA ILE A 117 10.24 -14.69 3.62
C ILE A 117 10.23 -13.17 3.69
N GLY A 118 9.19 -12.58 4.28
CA GLY A 118 9.08 -11.13 4.48
C GLY A 118 10.20 -10.52 5.31
N LYS A 119 10.64 -11.23 6.34
CA LYS A 119 11.82 -10.82 7.15
C LYS A 119 13.07 -10.75 6.29
N LEU A 120 13.29 -11.71 5.42
CA LEU A 120 14.43 -11.72 4.48
C LEU A 120 14.34 -10.58 3.46
N LEU A 121 13.14 -10.25 2.99
CA LEU A 121 12.87 -9.13 2.08
C LEU A 121 12.95 -7.75 2.78
N GLY A 122 12.92 -7.72 4.10
CA GLY A 122 12.88 -6.48 4.89
C GLY A 122 11.63 -5.65 4.63
N VAL A 123 10.48 -6.31 4.41
CA VAL A 123 9.16 -5.67 4.30
C VAL A 123 8.49 -5.55 5.67
N ASP A 124 7.41 -4.83 5.75
CA ASP A 124 6.62 -4.68 6.99
C ASP A 124 5.45 -5.69 7.01
N ALA A 125 4.91 -6.02 5.83
CA ALA A 125 3.90 -7.07 5.69
C ALA A 125 3.99 -7.76 4.33
N ILE A 126 3.31 -8.89 4.21
CA ILE A 126 3.15 -9.63 2.96
C ILE A 126 1.67 -9.72 2.63
N ILE A 127 1.37 -9.60 1.33
CA ILE A 127 0.05 -9.86 0.78
C ILE A 127 0.10 -11.24 0.13
N VAL A 128 -0.69 -12.16 0.66
CA VAL A 128 -0.92 -13.50 0.12
C VAL A 128 -2.36 -13.63 -0.30
N GLY A 129 -2.61 -14.21 -1.45
CA GLY A 129 -3.96 -14.32 -1.98
C GLY A 129 -4.25 -15.64 -2.67
N ALA A 130 -5.53 -15.88 -2.93
CA ALA A 130 -6.02 -17.01 -3.68
C ALA A 130 -7.10 -16.56 -4.68
N ILE A 131 -7.18 -17.27 -5.79
CA ILE A 131 -8.24 -17.11 -6.78
C ILE A 131 -9.27 -18.19 -6.46
N THR A 132 -10.43 -17.78 -5.98
CA THR A 132 -11.48 -18.69 -5.53
C THR A 132 -12.49 -19.01 -6.63
N GLU A 133 -12.67 -18.10 -7.58
CA GLU A 133 -13.51 -18.31 -8.75
C GLU A 133 -12.85 -17.69 -9.99
N PHE A 134 -12.78 -18.45 -11.06
CA PHE A 134 -12.25 -18.01 -12.35
C PHE A 134 -12.89 -18.81 -13.47
N GLY A 135 -13.82 -18.21 -14.20
CA GLY A 135 -14.52 -18.94 -15.23
C GLY A 135 -15.67 -18.17 -15.87
N ASN A 136 -16.43 -18.95 -16.61
CA ASN A 136 -17.61 -18.41 -17.28
C ASN A 136 -18.83 -19.33 -17.10
N GLU A 137 -19.99 -18.69 -17.06
CA GLU A 137 -21.27 -19.34 -17.30
C GLU A 137 -21.77 -18.95 -18.68
N THR A 138 -21.98 -19.92 -19.55
CA THR A 138 -22.65 -19.69 -20.84
C THR A 138 -24.04 -20.30 -20.76
N LYS A 139 -25.08 -19.47 -20.67
CA LYS A 139 -26.48 -19.90 -20.79
C LYS A 139 -26.89 -19.83 -22.24
N ASN A 140 -26.95 -20.98 -22.90
CA ASN A 140 -27.55 -21.10 -24.22
C ASN A 140 -29.06 -21.31 -24.05
N THR A 141 -29.85 -20.28 -24.27
CA THR A 141 -31.30 -20.43 -24.36
C THR A 141 -31.65 -20.66 -25.84
N GLY A 142 -31.42 -21.89 -26.28
CA GLY A 142 -31.90 -22.35 -27.57
C GLY A 142 -33.32 -22.85 -27.39
N VAL A 143 -34.29 -22.13 -27.91
CA VAL A 143 -35.62 -22.71 -28.17
C VAL A 143 -35.49 -23.59 -29.39
N GLY A 144 -35.09 -24.85 -29.15
CA GLY A 144 -35.14 -25.89 -30.18
C GLY A 144 -36.56 -26.30 -30.41
N GLY A 145 -37.18 -25.74 -31.43
CA GLY A 145 -38.41 -26.29 -31.96
C GLY A 145 -38.18 -27.66 -32.56
N ALA A 146 -38.54 -28.74 -31.83
CA ALA A 146 -38.73 -30.04 -32.40
C ALA A 146 -39.93 -29.97 -33.34
N GLY A 147 -39.69 -29.90 -34.65
CA GLY A 147 -40.69 -29.95 -35.69
C GLY A 147 -40.07 -30.57 -36.93
N GLY A 148 -40.16 -31.88 -37.03
CA GLY A 148 -39.88 -32.58 -38.29
C GLY A 148 -40.88 -32.16 -39.34
N GLY A 149 -40.44 -31.93 -40.59
CA GLY A 149 -41.36 -31.79 -41.75
C GLY A 149 -40.81 -30.86 -42.79
N PHE A 150 -40.32 -31.44 -43.88
CA PHE A 150 -40.33 -30.97 -45.25
C PHE A 150 -40.50 -29.48 -45.54
N GLY A 151 -39.58 -28.91 -46.25
CA GLY A 151 -39.76 -27.67 -46.99
C GLY A 151 -38.87 -26.53 -46.56
N GLY A 152 -37.79 -26.31 -47.29
CA GLY A 152 -36.85 -25.24 -47.08
C GLY A 152 -37.52 -23.83 -47.16
N PHE A 153 -37.33 -23.11 -46.13
CA PHE A 153 -37.07 -21.66 -46.05
C PHE A 153 -36.55 -21.43 -44.63
N GLY A 154 -35.26 -21.16 -44.56
CA GLY A 154 -34.57 -20.97 -43.30
C GLY A 154 -35.06 -19.74 -42.55
N LEU A 155 -35.93 -19.94 -41.59
CA LEU A 155 -36.07 -18.96 -40.50
C LEU A 155 -34.92 -19.24 -39.51
N GLY A 156 -33.91 -18.41 -39.62
CA GLY A 156 -32.74 -18.44 -38.74
C GLY A 156 -33.16 -18.49 -37.30
N GLY A 157 -32.87 -19.59 -36.62
CA GLY A 157 -33.04 -19.67 -35.18
C GLY A 157 -32.17 -18.60 -34.54
N PHE A 158 -32.78 -17.68 -33.84
CA PHE A 158 -32.07 -16.69 -33.04
C PHE A 158 -31.40 -17.42 -31.89
N HIS A 159 -30.13 -17.75 -32.05
CA HIS A 159 -29.31 -18.21 -30.96
C HIS A 159 -28.93 -17.02 -30.08
N HIS A 160 -29.68 -16.83 -29.01
CA HIS A 160 -29.34 -15.87 -28.00
C HIS A 160 -28.39 -16.58 -27.01
N SER A 161 -27.09 -16.35 -27.11
CA SER A 161 -26.14 -16.83 -26.15
C SER A 161 -25.70 -15.65 -25.28
N LYS A 162 -25.87 -15.79 -23.99
CA LYS A 162 -25.37 -14.84 -22.99
C LYS A 162 -24.15 -15.46 -22.33
N SER A 163 -23.00 -14.84 -22.54
CA SER A 163 -21.74 -15.23 -21.88
C SER A 163 -21.50 -14.32 -20.67
N LYS A 164 -21.26 -14.91 -19.50
CA LYS A 164 -20.93 -14.23 -18.25
C LYS A 164 -19.59 -14.74 -17.77
N ALA A 165 -18.66 -13.83 -17.45
CA ALA A 165 -17.42 -14.14 -16.78
C ALA A 165 -17.51 -13.72 -15.31
N ILE A 166 -16.94 -14.55 -14.42
CA ILE A 166 -16.89 -14.30 -12.99
C ILE A 166 -15.46 -14.55 -12.52
N VAL A 167 -14.93 -13.64 -11.72
CA VAL A 167 -13.63 -13.75 -11.04
C VAL A 167 -13.81 -13.35 -9.60
N ALA A 168 -13.39 -14.22 -8.67
CA ALA A 168 -13.36 -13.92 -7.24
C ALA A 168 -11.96 -14.15 -6.68
N LEU A 169 -11.52 -13.21 -5.88
CA LEU A 169 -10.17 -13.10 -5.31
C LEU A 169 -10.26 -12.87 -3.82
N ASP A 170 -9.42 -13.55 -3.06
CA ASP A 170 -9.22 -13.29 -1.63
C ASP A 170 -7.76 -12.93 -1.39
N ALA A 171 -7.51 -11.94 -0.54
CA ALA A 171 -6.15 -11.61 -0.11
C ALA A 171 -6.11 -11.36 1.40
N ARG A 172 -4.96 -11.66 2.00
CA ARG A 172 -4.66 -11.46 3.41
C ARG A 172 -3.41 -10.62 3.55
N LEU A 173 -3.48 -9.62 4.41
CA LEU A 173 -2.34 -8.82 4.82
C LEU A 173 -1.74 -9.48 6.07
N VAL A 174 -0.53 -10.01 5.96
CA VAL A 174 0.15 -10.77 7.03
C VAL A 174 1.30 -9.96 7.57
N ASP A 175 1.31 -9.74 8.88
CA ASP A 175 2.44 -9.14 9.59
C ASP A 175 3.64 -10.09 9.60
N ILE A 176 4.83 -9.58 9.35
CA ILE A 176 6.03 -10.43 9.24
C ILE A 176 6.65 -10.79 10.59
N ASP A 177 6.35 -10.05 11.64
CA ASP A 177 6.93 -10.29 12.96
C ASP A 177 6.14 -11.31 13.76
N THR A 178 4.81 -11.20 13.71
CA THR A 178 3.87 -12.04 14.45
C THR A 178 3.27 -13.17 13.62
N ALA A 179 3.32 -13.06 12.29
CA ALA A 179 2.58 -13.89 11.33
C ALA A 179 1.05 -13.79 11.50
N GLU A 180 0.56 -12.72 12.14
CA GLU A 180 -0.86 -12.46 12.28
C GLU A 180 -1.46 -11.92 10.98
N ILE A 181 -2.70 -12.28 10.72
CA ILE A 181 -3.48 -11.71 9.63
C ILE A 181 -4.08 -10.40 10.12
N LEU A 182 -3.55 -9.28 9.65
CA LEU A 182 -3.97 -7.93 10.02
C LEU A 182 -5.25 -7.50 9.30
N GLY A 183 -5.48 -8.03 8.11
CA GLY A 183 -6.63 -7.70 7.30
C GLY A 183 -6.91 -8.75 6.24
N VAL A 184 -8.15 -8.78 5.81
CA VAL A 184 -8.62 -9.61 4.70
C VAL A 184 -9.37 -8.72 3.73
N ALA A 185 -9.06 -8.86 2.45
CA ALA A 185 -9.72 -8.12 1.39
C ALA A 185 -10.24 -9.11 0.35
N ASP A 186 -11.44 -8.85 -0.14
CA ASP A 186 -12.09 -9.65 -1.17
C ASP A 186 -12.26 -8.80 -2.42
N GLY A 187 -12.20 -9.44 -3.58
CA GLY A 187 -12.47 -8.80 -4.86
C GLY A 187 -13.33 -9.69 -5.74
N LYS A 188 -14.47 -9.20 -6.17
CA LYS A 188 -15.33 -9.90 -7.12
C LYS A 188 -15.60 -9.04 -8.33
N GLY A 189 -15.37 -9.61 -9.52
CA GLY A 189 -15.68 -8.98 -10.79
C GLY A 189 -16.54 -9.87 -11.64
N GLU A 190 -17.54 -9.25 -12.26
CA GLU A 190 -18.44 -9.90 -13.21
C GLU A 190 -18.54 -9.05 -14.47
N SER A 191 -18.51 -9.71 -15.63
CA SER A 191 -18.79 -9.09 -16.90
C SER A 191 -19.69 -10.00 -17.74
N SER A 192 -20.62 -9.43 -18.49
CA SER A 192 -21.51 -10.20 -19.35
C SER A 192 -21.73 -9.50 -20.67
N ARG A 193 -21.77 -10.28 -21.76
CA ARG A 193 -22.12 -9.80 -23.11
C ARG A 193 -23.11 -10.74 -23.78
N GLU A 194 -24.00 -10.17 -24.54
CA GLU A 194 -24.94 -10.93 -25.38
C GLU A 194 -24.31 -11.15 -26.76
N SER A 195 -24.41 -12.37 -27.26
CA SER A 195 -23.98 -12.76 -28.63
C SER A 195 -22.49 -12.62 -28.96
N THR A 196 -21.62 -12.68 -27.97
CA THR A 196 -20.17 -12.68 -28.19
C THR A 196 -19.51 -13.90 -27.57
N SER A 197 -18.44 -14.40 -28.19
CA SER A 197 -17.59 -15.37 -27.54
C SER A 197 -16.93 -14.71 -26.33
N LEU A 198 -16.66 -15.49 -25.28
CA LEU A 198 -16.11 -15.02 -24.00
C LEU A 198 -14.83 -14.18 -24.16
N LEU A 199 -14.10 -14.39 -25.22
CA LEU A 199 -12.78 -13.84 -25.50
C LEU A 199 -12.76 -12.77 -26.61
N GLY A 200 -13.91 -12.24 -26.99
CA GLY A 200 -14.02 -11.24 -28.04
C GLY A 200 -14.54 -11.81 -29.35
N GLY A 201 -15.28 -11.01 -30.13
CA GLY A 201 -15.91 -11.45 -31.37
C GLY A 201 -14.90 -11.85 -32.42
N GLY A 202 -14.95 -13.11 -32.83
CA GLY A 202 -14.43 -13.59 -34.11
C GLY A 202 -12.93 -13.56 -34.39
N GLY A 203 -12.10 -13.08 -33.46
CA GLY A 203 -10.64 -13.15 -33.57
C GLY A 203 -10.14 -14.50 -33.08
N ASN A 204 -9.36 -15.20 -33.89
CA ASN A 204 -8.71 -16.43 -33.49
C ASN A 204 -7.94 -16.20 -32.20
N TRP A 205 -8.40 -16.81 -31.12
CA TRP A 205 -7.73 -16.87 -29.82
C TRP A 205 -6.30 -17.48 -29.92
N HIS A 206 -5.99 -18.12 -31.04
CA HIS A 206 -4.64 -18.58 -31.35
C HIS A 206 -3.55 -17.50 -31.43
N GLY A 207 -3.91 -16.21 -31.27
CA GLY A 207 -2.96 -15.09 -31.20
C GLY A 207 -2.22 -14.94 -29.87
N PHE A 208 -2.66 -15.58 -28.78
CA PHE A 208 -1.87 -15.70 -27.55
C PHE A 208 -0.94 -16.92 -27.68
N GLY A 209 0.03 -16.80 -28.61
CA GLY A 209 1.02 -17.81 -28.85
C GLY A 209 1.84 -18.14 -27.61
N ALA A 210 2.73 -19.13 -27.72
CA ALA A 210 3.57 -19.72 -26.66
C ALA A 210 4.29 -18.74 -25.68
N GLY A 211 4.00 -17.45 -25.70
CA GLY A 211 4.54 -16.39 -24.84
C GLY A 211 3.73 -16.09 -23.60
N GLY A 212 2.55 -16.70 -23.39
CA GLY A 212 1.69 -16.44 -22.24
C GLY A 212 0.66 -15.32 -22.46
N VAL A 213 -0.32 -15.21 -21.55
CA VAL A 213 -1.36 -14.17 -21.56
C VAL A 213 -0.83 -12.97 -20.76
N ASP A 214 -0.75 -11.82 -21.42
CA ASP A 214 -0.45 -10.55 -20.72
C ASP A 214 -1.73 -9.93 -20.17
N PHE A 215 -1.97 -10.09 -18.86
CA PHE A 215 -3.10 -9.53 -18.15
C PHE A 215 -3.10 -7.98 -18.13
N GLY A 216 -1.95 -7.37 -18.34
CA GLY A 216 -1.78 -5.92 -18.42
C GLY A 216 -2.10 -5.34 -19.78
N SER A 217 -2.22 -6.16 -20.84
CA SER A 217 -2.47 -5.69 -22.19
C SER A 217 -3.89 -5.18 -22.39
N SER A 218 -4.04 -4.18 -23.28
CA SER A 218 -5.37 -3.67 -23.68
C SER A 218 -6.24 -4.75 -24.29
N ASP A 219 -5.63 -5.66 -25.06
CA ASP A 219 -6.33 -6.72 -25.75
C ASP A 219 -6.99 -7.70 -24.78
N PHE A 220 -6.27 -8.10 -23.72
CA PHE A 220 -6.84 -8.91 -22.66
C PHE A 220 -7.90 -8.14 -21.85
N GLN A 221 -7.62 -6.90 -21.45
CA GLN A 221 -8.53 -6.11 -20.63
C GLN A 221 -9.86 -5.77 -21.34
N ASN A 222 -9.90 -5.80 -22.64
CA ASN A 222 -11.12 -5.62 -23.45
C ASN A 222 -11.93 -6.91 -23.62
N THR A 223 -11.46 -8.05 -23.14
CA THR A 223 -12.23 -9.29 -23.13
C THR A 223 -13.21 -9.32 -21.95
N ILE A 224 -14.22 -10.16 -22.02
CA ILE A 224 -15.19 -10.32 -20.91
C ILE A 224 -14.49 -10.77 -19.62
N ILE A 225 -13.56 -11.71 -19.75
CA ILE A 225 -12.78 -12.20 -18.58
C ILE A 225 -11.81 -11.13 -18.07
N GLY A 226 -11.21 -10.34 -18.97
CA GLY A 226 -10.33 -9.24 -18.59
C GLY A 226 -11.04 -8.13 -17.85
N GLU A 227 -12.28 -7.79 -18.26
CA GLU A 227 -13.14 -6.85 -17.53
C GLU A 227 -13.47 -7.36 -16.12
N ALA A 228 -13.83 -8.65 -15.99
CA ALA A 228 -14.09 -9.27 -14.70
C ALA A 228 -12.84 -9.29 -13.81
N VAL A 229 -11.66 -9.65 -14.35
CA VAL A 229 -10.38 -9.60 -13.64
C VAL A 229 -10.09 -8.18 -13.15
N LYS A 230 -10.23 -7.19 -14.03
CA LYS A 230 -10.00 -5.79 -13.67
C LYS A 230 -10.88 -5.34 -12.51
N ALA A 231 -12.18 -5.59 -12.59
CA ALA A 231 -13.12 -5.21 -11.53
C ALA A 231 -12.80 -5.91 -10.20
N ALA A 232 -12.46 -7.20 -10.23
CA ALA A 232 -12.07 -7.95 -9.04
C ALA A 232 -10.80 -7.37 -8.40
N VAL A 233 -9.75 -7.08 -9.19
CA VAL A 233 -8.49 -6.52 -8.69
C VAL A 233 -8.68 -5.08 -8.18
N GLU A 234 -9.50 -4.25 -8.82
CA GLU A 234 -9.82 -2.91 -8.34
C GLU A 234 -10.51 -2.94 -6.98
N GLN A 235 -11.49 -3.81 -6.80
CA GLN A 235 -12.17 -3.99 -5.51
C GLN A 235 -11.20 -4.51 -4.45
N LEU A 236 -10.43 -5.54 -4.77
CA LEU A 236 -9.41 -6.11 -3.87
C LEU A 236 -8.39 -5.07 -3.44
N SER A 237 -7.86 -4.28 -4.38
CA SER A 237 -6.86 -3.25 -4.09
C SER A 237 -7.40 -2.20 -3.13
N SER A 238 -8.67 -1.80 -3.29
CA SER A 238 -9.34 -0.85 -2.40
C SER A 238 -9.44 -1.39 -0.96
N GLY A 239 -9.75 -2.68 -0.79
CA GLY A 239 -9.77 -3.35 0.50
C GLY A 239 -8.37 -3.40 1.15
N VAL A 240 -7.36 -3.79 0.37
CA VAL A 240 -5.96 -3.82 0.85
C VAL A 240 -5.47 -2.41 1.27
N ILE A 241 -5.82 -1.37 0.51
CA ILE A 241 -5.49 0.02 0.84
C ILE A 241 -6.19 0.46 2.14
N ALA A 242 -7.46 0.10 2.31
CA ALA A 242 -8.22 0.39 3.53
C ALA A 242 -7.62 -0.28 4.79
N ASP A 243 -6.93 -1.40 4.62
CA ASP A 243 -6.25 -2.11 5.71
C ASP A 243 -4.87 -1.52 6.07
N ALA A 244 -4.35 -0.58 5.28
CA ALA A 244 -3.06 0.04 5.55
C ALA A 244 -2.89 0.61 6.96
N PRO A 245 -3.88 1.26 7.60
CA PRO A 245 -3.73 1.75 8.97
C PRO A 245 -3.48 0.65 10.01
N LYS A 246 -3.96 -0.57 9.77
CA LYS A 246 -3.77 -1.72 10.67
C LYS A 246 -2.31 -2.20 10.73
N LEU A 247 -1.55 -1.91 9.68
CA LEU A 247 -0.14 -2.25 9.63
C LEU A 247 0.68 -1.20 10.40
N SER A 248 1.36 -1.62 11.44
CA SER A 248 2.32 -0.77 12.14
C SER A 248 3.54 -0.53 11.24
N ALA A 249 3.87 0.73 10.97
CA ALA A 249 5.13 1.02 10.31
C ALA A 249 6.26 0.55 11.24
N ARG A 250 7.16 -0.27 10.74
CA ARG A 250 8.35 -0.67 11.52
C ARG A 250 9.13 0.57 11.91
N THR A 251 9.16 0.86 13.18
CA THR A 251 10.12 1.81 13.71
C THR A 251 11.48 1.11 13.67
N ILE A 252 12.35 1.53 12.75
CA ILE A 252 13.74 1.06 12.76
C ILE A 252 14.33 1.58 14.07
N THR A 253 14.48 0.70 15.06
CA THR A 253 15.11 1.09 16.30
C THR A 253 16.62 1.20 16.05
N VAL A 254 17.05 2.39 15.67
CA VAL A 254 18.48 2.68 15.59
C VAL A 254 18.99 2.87 17.01
N ASN A 255 19.95 2.08 17.41
CA ASN A 255 20.68 2.24 18.66
C ASN A 255 22.11 2.65 18.32
N GLY A 256 22.54 3.78 18.81
CA GLY A 256 23.88 4.29 18.60
C GLY A 256 24.40 5.06 19.80
N LEU A 257 25.58 5.61 19.65
CA LEU A 257 26.23 6.45 20.64
C LEU A 257 26.66 7.76 20.00
N ILE A 258 26.73 8.80 20.80
CA ILE A 258 27.39 10.05 20.42
C ILE A 258 28.88 9.80 20.37
N ALA A 259 29.47 9.93 19.18
CA ALA A 259 30.90 9.74 18.94
C ALA A 259 31.69 11.03 19.16
N ALA A 260 31.12 12.18 18.81
CA ALA A 260 31.73 13.50 19.02
C ALA A 260 30.67 14.57 19.18
N VAL A 261 31.03 15.64 19.86
CA VAL A 261 30.25 16.89 19.97
C VAL A 261 31.20 18.01 19.66
N ASP A 262 30.98 18.69 18.54
CA ASP A 262 31.81 19.80 18.09
C ASP A 262 30.96 20.93 17.50
N SER A 263 31.22 22.16 17.97
CA SER A 263 30.65 23.40 17.43
C SER A 263 29.13 23.36 17.20
N GLY A 264 28.40 22.67 18.09
CA GLY A 264 26.92 22.53 17.98
C GLY A 264 26.46 21.36 17.08
N GLN A 265 27.38 20.66 16.44
CA GLN A 265 27.11 19.44 15.69
C GLN A 265 27.37 18.22 16.59
N ILE A 266 26.55 17.21 16.44
CA ILE A 266 26.62 15.97 17.21
C ILE A 266 26.81 14.84 16.22
N ILE A 267 27.96 14.16 16.30
CA ILE A 267 28.30 13.06 15.41
C ILE A 267 27.95 11.74 16.09
N LEU A 268 27.23 10.89 15.37
CA LEU A 268 26.83 9.57 15.84
C LEU A 268 27.62 8.47 15.13
N ASN A 269 27.81 7.34 15.80
CA ASN A 269 28.43 6.13 15.24
C ASN A 269 27.45 5.23 14.50
N VAL A 270 26.34 5.78 14.01
CA VAL A 270 25.29 5.09 13.25
C VAL A 270 24.95 5.89 12.01
N GLY A 271 24.73 5.21 10.89
CA GLY A 271 24.49 5.82 9.60
C GLY A 271 23.47 5.05 8.75
N ALA A 272 23.56 5.23 7.44
CA ALA A 272 22.61 4.67 6.46
C ALA A 272 22.51 3.13 6.53
N LYS A 273 23.60 2.42 6.84
CA LYS A 273 23.58 0.95 7.00
C LYS A 273 22.66 0.48 8.12
N MET A 274 22.43 1.32 9.14
CA MET A 274 21.50 1.05 10.24
C MET A 274 20.07 1.59 9.93
N GLY A 275 19.85 2.09 8.73
CA GLY A 275 18.55 2.60 8.27
C GLY A 275 18.26 4.06 8.60
N LEU A 276 19.24 4.81 9.09
CA LEU A 276 19.10 6.21 9.43
C LEU A 276 19.03 7.06 8.16
N LYS A 277 18.21 8.12 8.18
CA LYS A 277 18.01 9.05 7.09
C LYS A 277 18.08 10.49 7.57
N VAL A 278 18.41 11.41 6.67
CA VAL A 278 18.32 12.84 6.90
C VAL A 278 16.87 13.21 7.26
N GLY A 279 16.71 13.96 8.34
CA GLY A 279 15.40 14.35 8.89
C GLY A 279 14.89 13.48 10.04
N ASP A 280 15.47 12.29 10.26
CA ASP A 280 15.09 11.42 11.38
C ASP A 280 15.34 12.11 12.73
N GLN A 281 14.49 11.81 13.72
CA GLN A 281 14.64 12.29 15.08
C GLN A 281 15.06 11.15 16.00
N LEU A 282 16.05 11.44 16.85
CA LEU A 282 16.62 10.49 17.79
C LEU A 282 16.52 11.06 19.20
N SER A 283 16.10 10.25 20.16
CA SER A 283 16.19 10.56 21.57
C SER A 283 17.61 10.29 22.06
N ALA A 284 18.24 11.25 22.68
CA ALA A 284 19.51 11.08 23.35
C ALA A 284 19.27 10.80 24.84
N GLU A 285 19.91 9.74 25.35
CA GLU A 285 19.76 9.26 26.72
C GLU A 285 21.12 9.08 27.37
N ARG A 286 21.24 9.42 28.65
CA ARG A 286 22.44 9.16 29.44
C ARG A 286 22.21 8.02 30.40
N VAL A 287 23.07 6.98 30.33
CA VAL A 287 23.03 5.89 31.29
C VAL A 287 23.44 6.41 32.66
N THR A 288 22.54 6.33 33.63
CA THR A 288 22.74 6.80 35.00
C THR A 288 23.13 5.66 35.93
N LYS A 289 22.67 4.44 35.66
CA LYS A 289 22.97 3.28 36.52
C LYS A 289 22.92 1.99 35.72
N GLU A 290 23.86 1.12 35.95
CA GLU A 290 23.85 -0.26 35.47
C GLU A 290 23.43 -1.19 36.61
N ILE A 291 22.46 -2.05 36.35
CA ILE A 291 22.00 -3.09 37.24
C ILE A 291 22.63 -4.38 36.77
N LYS A 292 23.43 -5.02 37.66
CA LYS A 292 24.09 -6.27 37.36
C LYS A 292 23.39 -7.43 38.08
N ASP A 293 23.40 -8.57 37.47
CA ASP A 293 22.96 -9.82 38.06
C ASP A 293 23.93 -10.16 39.23
N PRO A 294 23.44 -10.33 40.46
CA PRO A 294 24.28 -10.62 41.61
C PRO A 294 24.96 -11.99 41.52
N ALA A 295 24.44 -12.93 40.75
CA ALA A 295 24.99 -14.28 40.59
C ALA A 295 26.07 -14.35 39.50
N THR A 296 25.89 -13.63 38.40
CA THR A 296 26.71 -13.72 37.19
C THR A 296 27.61 -12.49 36.99
N GLY A 297 27.31 -11.37 37.64
CA GLY A 297 27.96 -10.07 37.42
C GLY A 297 27.63 -9.41 36.09
N GLN A 298 26.82 -10.01 35.25
CA GLN A 298 26.44 -9.47 33.95
C GLN A 298 25.43 -8.30 34.11
N VAL A 299 25.53 -7.31 33.23
CA VAL A 299 24.58 -6.18 33.19
C VAL A 299 23.25 -6.67 32.66
N ILE A 300 22.23 -6.70 33.53
CA ILE A 300 20.86 -7.11 33.17
C ILE A 300 19.99 -5.93 32.76
N ARG A 301 20.32 -4.72 33.21
CA ARG A 301 19.56 -3.52 32.85
C ARG A 301 20.41 -2.25 32.97
N ARG A 302 20.26 -1.35 32.02
CA ARG A 302 20.78 0.03 32.11
C ARG A 302 19.62 0.98 32.32
N LEU A 303 19.68 1.78 33.36
CA LEU A 303 18.76 2.89 33.60
C LEU A 303 19.33 4.11 32.90
N ALA A 304 18.57 4.73 32.02
CA ALA A 304 18.95 5.91 31.28
C ALA A 304 17.94 7.03 31.51
N SER A 305 18.42 8.25 31.54
CA SER A 305 17.60 9.46 31.61
C SER A 305 17.66 10.18 30.25
N PRO A 306 16.53 10.65 29.71
CA PRO A 306 16.53 11.41 28.48
C PRO A 306 17.23 12.74 28.67
N ILE A 307 18.06 13.14 27.69
CA ILE A 307 18.81 14.39 27.68
C ILE A 307 18.17 15.38 26.70
N GLY A 308 17.66 14.88 25.58
CA GLY A 308 17.07 15.69 24.54
C GLY A 308 16.79 14.94 23.27
N VAL A 309 16.40 15.67 22.23
CA VAL A 309 16.08 15.14 20.89
C VAL A 309 17.06 15.73 19.87
N LEU A 310 17.60 14.88 19.04
CA LEU A 310 18.50 15.21 17.94
C LEU A 310 17.77 15.03 16.62
N ARG A 311 18.08 15.88 15.63
CA ARG A 311 17.65 15.71 14.24
C ARG A 311 18.85 15.44 13.38
N VAL A 312 18.76 14.43 12.55
CA VAL A 312 19.78 14.06 11.58
C VAL A 312 19.80 15.07 10.43
N THR A 313 20.96 15.67 10.18
CA THR A 313 21.18 16.66 9.10
C THR A 313 21.97 16.10 7.95
N ASP A 314 22.84 15.11 8.22
CA ASP A 314 23.65 14.42 7.21
C ASP A 314 23.90 12.98 7.61
N VAL A 315 24.03 12.06 6.62
CA VAL A 315 24.16 10.63 6.84
C VAL A 315 25.17 10.02 5.89
N ASP A 316 26.21 9.46 6.45
CA ASP A 316 27.14 8.56 5.78
C ASP A 316 26.74 7.10 5.98
N ASP A 317 27.50 6.17 5.41
CA ASP A 317 27.28 4.73 5.55
C ASP A 317 27.23 4.24 7.01
N ILE A 318 28.13 4.73 7.85
CA ILE A 318 28.37 4.25 9.23
C ILE A 318 28.26 5.36 10.28
N SER A 319 28.15 6.61 9.87
CA SER A 319 28.09 7.78 10.75
C SER A 319 26.98 8.73 10.32
N SER A 320 26.58 9.64 11.19
CA SER A 320 25.64 10.71 10.88
C SER A 320 25.95 11.95 11.70
N VAL A 321 25.57 13.09 11.13
CA VAL A 321 25.66 14.41 11.77
C VAL A 321 24.26 14.84 12.18
N CYS A 322 24.13 15.31 13.42
CA CYS A 322 22.85 15.74 14.00
C CYS A 322 22.99 17.12 14.61
N VAL A 323 21.85 17.78 14.72
CA VAL A 323 21.68 19.02 15.50
C VAL A 323 20.68 18.80 16.62
N ALA A 324 20.87 19.46 17.75
CA ALA A 324 19.92 19.41 18.86
C ALA A 324 18.61 20.13 18.48
N VAL A 325 17.49 19.44 18.60
CA VAL A 325 16.14 20.02 18.50
C VAL A 325 15.68 20.49 19.87
N SER A 326 15.99 19.71 20.91
CA SER A 326 15.69 20.03 22.31
C SER A 326 16.75 19.41 23.21
N GLY A 327 16.90 19.97 24.42
CA GLY A 327 17.87 19.52 25.39
C GLY A 327 19.26 20.16 25.22
N SER A 328 20.15 19.85 26.14
CA SER A 328 21.53 20.38 26.17
C SER A 328 22.46 19.46 26.97
N GLY A 329 23.77 19.73 26.88
CA GLY A 329 24.75 19.00 27.68
C GLY A 329 25.04 17.59 27.17
N PHE A 330 24.89 17.35 25.87
CA PHE A 330 25.26 16.11 25.20
C PHE A 330 26.75 15.83 25.37
N LYS A 331 27.10 14.56 25.58
CA LYS A 331 28.48 14.09 25.77
C LYS A 331 28.76 12.87 24.90
N VAL A 332 30.02 12.69 24.58
CA VAL A 332 30.50 11.44 23.96
C VAL A 332 30.15 10.27 24.86
N GLY A 333 29.57 9.21 24.25
CA GLY A 333 29.11 8.01 24.93
C GLY A 333 27.65 8.04 25.39
N ASP A 334 26.92 9.17 25.22
CA ASP A 334 25.48 9.19 25.42
C ASP A 334 24.80 8.30 24.36
N ALA A 335 23.84 7.51 24.79
CA ALA A 335 23.10 6.62 23.91
C ALA A 335 22.07 7.40 23.09
N VAL A 336 21.89 7.01 21.83
CA VAL A 336 20.85 7.55 20.97
C VAL A 336 19.94 6.43 20.49
N LYS A 337 18.64 6.71 20.47
CA LYS A 337 17.60 5.79 19.99
C LYS A 337 16.63 6.53 19.10
N THR A 338 16.04 5.82 18.15
CA THR A 338 14.90 6.37 17.39
C THR A 338 13.78 6.76 18.37
N VAL A 339 13.18 7.93 18.18
CA VAL A 339 11.98 8.32 18.93
C VAL A 339 10.84 7.44 18.45
N THR A 340 10.38 6.53 19.31
CA THR A 340 9.13 5.79 19.09
C THR A 340 7.99 6.72 19.48
N GLN A 341 7.20 7.16 18.50
CA GLN A 341 5.95 7.88 18.75
C GLN A 341 4.82 6.91 19.04
#